data_8aefb691bb3fbccbdf5f2b0fce88bcdd
#
_entry.id   8aefb691bb3fbccbdf5f2b0fce88bcdd
#
_cell.length_a   1.000
_cell.length_b   1.000
_cell.length_c   1.000
_cell.angle_alpha   90.00
_cell.angle_beta   90.00
_cell.angle_gamma   90.00
#
_symmetry.space_group_name_H-M   'P 1'
#
loop_
_entity.id
_entity.type
_entity.pdbx_description
1 polymer ?
#
loop_
_entity_poly.entity_id
_entity_poly.type
_entity_poly.pdbx_seq_one_letter_code
_entity_poly.pdbx_strand_id
1 'polypeptide(L)'
;MKFLIIFIFLISKAVANESPNIKNLVVHEKLKTHENITFLDTNKRPIKLSDYKGNLVILNFWATWCAPCKEEMPSLDDLKENPFLKNIKIFPINIGNDNKDKIHKFFEDTKIENLEIFYDNPVTLAKKFSLRGVPTTIIFNKDGKEFARIMGSIDFLDKNFIDWIKIYN
;
A
#
# COMPACT_ATOMS: atom_id res chain seq x y z
N MET A 1 18.50 36.54 49.43
CA MET A 1 18.65 36.13 48.03
C MET A 1 17.60 35.04 47.71
N LYS A 2 16.54 35.38 47.00
CA LYS A 2 15.49 34.41 46.60
C LYS A 2 15.83 33.88 45.22
N PHE A 3 16.16 32.61 45.10
CA PHE A 3 16.34 31.95 43.81
C PHE A 3 14.97 31.62 43.22
N LEU A 4 14.64 32.30 42.13
CA LEU A 4 13.44 32.04 41.33
C LEU A 4 13.75 30.86 40.38
N ILE A 5 13.25 29.65 40.68
CA ILE A 5 13.35 28.49 39.82
C ILE A 5 12.26 28.64 38.74
N ILE A 6 12.68 29.00 37.52
CA ILE A 6 11.79 29.06 36.37
C ILE A 6 11.64 27.62 35.86
N PHE A 7 10.48 27.02 36.10
CA PHE A 7 10.07 25.73 35.48
C PHE A 7 9.70 25.98 34.02
N ILE A 8 10.61 25.72 33.11
CA ILE A 8 10.28 25.71 31.67
C ILE A 8 9.49 24.44 31.37
N PHE A 9 8.16 24.57 31.26
CA PHE A 9 7.31 23.52 30.72
C PHE A 9 7.61 23.41 29.22
N LEU A 10 8.40 22.41 28.81
CA LEU A 10 8.50 21.96 27.43
C LEU A 10 7.16 21.32 27.05
N ILE A 11 6.28 22.10 26.43
CA ILE A 11 5.08 21.59 25.79
C ILE A 11 5.56 20.84 24.54
N SER A 12 5.78 19.54 24.67
CA SER A 12 5.90 18.65 23.52
C SER A 12 4.57 18.69 22.79
N LYS A 13 4.49 19.44 21.68
CA LYS A 13 3.39 19.33 20.73
C LYS A 13 3.49 17.91 20.15
N ALA A 14 2.65 17.01 20.64
CA ALA A 14 2.32 15.80 19.91
C ALA A 14 1.73 16.28 18.57
N VAL A 15 2.47 16.14 17.49
CA VAL A 15 1.93 16.30 16.15
C VAL A 15 0.94 15.16 16.00
N ALA A 16 -0.33 15.45 16.23
CA ALA A 16 -1.39 14.53 15.85
C ALA A 16 -1.24 14.33 14.33
N ASN A 17 -0.86 13.13 13.94
CA ASN A 17 -0.70 12.77 12.55
C ASN A 17 -2.11 12.64 11.97
N GLU A 18 -2.72 13.77 11.57
CA GLU A 18 -4.05 13.79 10.98
C GLU A 18 -4.01 12.91 9.72
N SER A 19 -4.95 11.97 9.65
CA SER A 19 -5.15 11.17 8.44
C SER A 19 -5.45 12.12 7.28
N PRO A 20 -4.84 11.90 6.10
CA PRO A 20 -5.12 12.76 4.97
C PRO A 20 -6.61 12.67 4.59
N ASN A 21 -7.17 13.76 4.11
CA ASN A 21 -8.55 13.79 3.61
C ASN A 21 -8.60 13.09 2.24
N ILE A 22 -8.45 11.77 2.25
CA ILE A 22 -8.54 10.91 1.08
C ILE A 22 -9.77 10.05 1.23
N LYS A 23 -10.66 10.16 0.25
CA LYS A 23 -11.84 9.30 0.14
C LYS A 23 -11.40 7.83 0.14
N ASN A 24 -12.13 7.00 0.87
CA ASN A 24 -11.88 5.54 0.94
C ASN A 24 -10.63 5.12 1.75
N LEU A 25 -9.82 6.02 2.30
CA LEU A 25 -8.71 5.69 3.17
C LEU A 25 -9.21 5.48 4.61
N VAL A 26 -8.82 4.36 5.19
CA VAL A 26 -9.02 4.05 6.61
C VAL A 26 -7.64 3.84 7.24
N VAL A 27 -7.26 4.72 8.16
CA VAL A 27 -6.08 4.53 9.02
C VAL A 27 -6.54 3.83 10.29
N HIS A 28 -5.85 2.75 10.66
CA HIS A 28 -6.24 1.95 11.83
C HIS A 28 -5.73 2.58 13.12
N GLU A 29 -6.60 2.70 14.12
CA GLU A 29 -6.20 3.12 15.48
C GLU A 29 -5.20 2.13 16.10
N LYS A 30 -5.34 0.84 15.78
CA LYS A 30 -4.45 -0.24 16.23
C LYS A 30 -3.89 -0.97 15.03
N LEU A 31 -2.57 -1.13 15.00
CA LEU A 31 -1.89 -1.89 13.96
C LEU A 31 -2.39 -3.34 13.91
N LYS A 32 -2.63 -3.86 12.71
CA LYS A 32 -3.07 -5.24 12.51
C LYS A 32 -1.89 -6.13 12.13
N THR A 33 -1.75 -7.24 12.82
CA THR A 33 -0.75 -8.26 12.50
C THR A 33 -1.41 -9.35 11.67
N HIS A 34 -0.74 -9.71 10.57
CA HIS A 34 -1.15 -10.82 9.72
C HIS A 34 0.03 -11.79 9.60
N GLU A 35 -0.22 -13.05 9.87
CA GLU A 35 0.79 -14.10 9.74
C GLU A 35 0.74 -14.74 8.35
N ASN A 36 1.89 -15.23 7.89
CA ASN A 36 1.98 -16.04 6.67
C ASN A 36 1.35 -15.40 5.43
N ILE A 37 1.68 -14.13 5.16
CA ILE A 37 1.29 -13.46 3.92
C ILE A 37 2.28 -13.91 2.85
N THR A 38 1.76 -14.66 1.86
CA THR A 38 2.55 -15.18 0.73
C THR A 38 1.74 -15.06 -0.54
N PHE A 39 2.35 -14.58 -1.60
CA PHE A 39 1.81 -14.47 -2.95
C PHE A 39 2.87 -14.96 -3.97
N LEU A 40 2.53 -15.04 -5.23
CA LEU A 40 3.41 -15.63 -6.25
C LEU A 40 3.88 -14.56 -7.24
N ASP A 41 5.12 -14.66 -7.68
CA ASP A 41 5.63 -13.92 -8.84
C ASP A 41 5.20 -14.58 -10.17
N THR A 42 5.60 -14.00 -11.30
CA THR A 42 5.32 -14.50 -12.65
C THR A 42 5.90 -15.87 -12.93
N ASN A 43 6.92 -16.29 -12.19
CA ASN A 43 7.57 -17.61 -12.27
C ASN A 43 6.98 -18.61 -11.26
N LYS A 44 5.86 -18.27 -10.60
CA LYS A 44 5.21 -19.07 -9.55
C LYS A 44 6.09 -19.26 -8.29
N ARG A 45 7.10 -18.41 -8.08
CA ARG A 45 7.92 -18.45 -6.86
C ARG A 45 7.19 -17.72 -5.73
N PRO A 46 7.19 -18.29 -4.52
CA PRO A 46 6.55 -17.65 -3.38
C PRO A 46 7.33 -16.43 -2.90
N ILE A 47 6.62 -15.33 -2.74
CA ILE A 47 7.09 -14.09 -2.14
C ILE A 47 6.45 -13.96 -0.77
N LYS A 48 7.24 -13.80 0.27
CA LYS A 48 6.74 -13.64 1.64
C LYS A 48 6.84 -12.18 2.06
N LEU A 49 5.76 -11.63 2.59
CA LEU A 49 5.77 -10.25 3.10
C LEU A 49 6.82 -10.05 4.19
N SER A 50 7.08 -11.08 5.01
CA SER A 50 8.10 -11.05 6.07
C SER A 50 9.50 -10.69 5.60
N ASP A 51 9.82 -10.97 4.33
CA ASP A 51 11.14 -10.74 3.75
C ASP A 51 11.36 -9.24 3.42
N TYR A 52 10.30 -8.44 3.53
CA TYR A 52 10.31 -7.00 3.26
C TYR A 52 10.20 -6.14 4.52
N LYS A 53 10.45 -6.71 5.71
CA LYS A 53 10.58 -5.90 6.94
C LYS A 53 11.67 -4.84 6.76
N GLY A 54 11.43 -3.68 7.34
CA GLY A 54 12.27 -2.50 7.13
C GLY A 54 11.84 -1.61 5.97
N ASN A 55 10.87 -2.07 5.15
CA ASN A 55 10.30 -1.29 4.06
C ASN A 55 8.85 -0.90 4.36
N LEU A 56 8.42 0.20 3.77
CA LEU A 56 7.00 0.52 3.59
C LEU A 56 6.47 -0.38 2.47
N VAL A 57 5.41 -1.15 2.73
CA VAL A 57 4.87 -2.10 1.73
C VAL A 57 3.43 -1.76 1.39
N ILE A 58 3.14 -1.74 0.09
CA ILE A 58 1.79 -1.62 -0.47
C ILE A 58 1.44 -2.94 -1.17
N LEU A 59 0.37 -3.60 -0.72
CA LEU A 59 -0.30 -4.68 -1.45
C LEU A 59 -1.55 -4.09 -2.10
N ASN A 60 -1.58 -4.02 -3.43
CA ASN A 60 -2.74 -3.57 -4.20
C ASN A 60 -3.41 -4.78 -4.86
N PHE A 61 -4.66 -5.05 -4.50
CA PHE A 61 -5.44 -6.17 -5.04
C PHE A 61 -6.30 -5.69 -6.19
N TRP A 62 -6.16 -6.33 -7.35
CA TRP A 62 -6.77 -5.90 -8.60
C TRP A 62 -7.18 -7.07 -9.52
N ALA A 63 -7.90 -6.75 -10.61
CA ALA A 63 -8.25 -7.71 -11.66
C ALA A 63 -8.39 -7.01 -13.02
N THR A 64 -8.24 -7.74 -14.12
CA THR A 64 -8.30 -7.16 -15.48
C THR A 64 -9.68 -6.61 -15.87
N TRP A 65 -10.74 -7.15 -15.29
CA TRP A 65 -12.13 -6.73 -15.51
C TRP A 65 -12.55 -5.53 -14.64
N CYS A 66 -11.68 -5.06 -13.75
CA CYS A 66 -11.98 -4.00 -12.79
C CYS A 66 -11.69 -2.63 -13.41
N ALA A 67 -12.72 -1.90 -13.82
CA ALA A 67 -12.56 -0.57 -14.43
C ALA A 67 -11.86 0.45 -13.50
N PRO A 68 -12.23 0.58 -12.19
CA PRO A 68 -11.51 1.49 -11.29
C PRO A 68 -10.03 1.10 -11.07
N CYS A 69 -9.69 -0.20 -11.19
CA CYS A 69 -8.29 -0.63 -11.11
C CYS A 69 -7.50 -0.10 -12.32
N LYS A 70 -8.13 -0.09 -13.50
CA LYS A 70 -7.52 0.46 -14.72
C LYS A 70 -7.23 1.96 -14.60
N GLU A 71 -8.09 2.68 -13.87
CA GLU A 71 -7.93 4.12 -13.64
C GLU A 71 -6.78 4.45 -12.68
N GLU A 72 -6.62 3.67 -11.60
CA GLU A 72 -5.61 3.97 -10.57
C GLU A 72 -4.20 3.45 -10.88
N MET A 73 -4.10 2.35 -11.65
CA MET A 73 -2.85 1.63 -11.84
C MET A 73 -1.70 2.48 -12.42
N PRO A 74 -1.92 3.42 -13.36
CA PRO A 74 -0.85 4.31 -13.83
C PRO A 74 -0.24 5.15 -12.70
N SER A 75 -1.06 5.73 -11.82
CA SER A 75 -0.54 6.51 -10.68
C SER A 75 0.20 5.65 -9.66
N LEU A 76 -0.20 4.38 -9.51
CA LEU A 76 0.52 3.41 -8.67
C LEU A 76 1.87 3.03 -9.29
N ASP A 77 1.94 2.94 -10.61
CA ASP A 77 3.18 2.68 -11.36
C ASP A 77 4.18 3.82 -11.17
N ASP A 78 3.74 5.05 -11.35
CA ASP A 78 4.55 6.25 -11.15
C ASP A 78 4.98 6.42 -9.67
N LEU A 79 4.14 6.00 -8.71
CA LEU A 79 4.49 6.04 -7.29
C LEU A 79 5.74 5.22 -6.97
N LYS A 80 5.96 4.11 -7.67
CA LYS A 80 7.13 3.24 -7.46
C LYS A 80 8.45 3.96 -7.73
N GLU A 81 8.45 4.87 -8.70
CA GLU A 81 9.63 5.65 -9.09
C GLU A 81 9.74 7.00 -8.35
N ASN A 82 8.87 7.24 -7.36
CA ASN A 82 8.89 8.50 -6.61
C ASN A 82 10.19 8.65 -5.81
N PRO A 83 11.02 9.68 -6.09
CA PRO A 83 12.35 9.83 -5.49
C PRO A 83 12.33 10.05 -3.97
N PHE A 84 11.19 10.42 -3.42
CA PHE A 84 11.01 10.62 -1.97
C PHE A 84 10.58 9.35 -1.23
N LEU A 85 10.29 8.24 -1.95
CA LEU A 85 9.79 6.98 -1.40
C LEU A 85 10.74 5.81 -1.69
N LYS A 86 12.02 5.99 -1.40
CA LYS A 86 13.09 5.03 -1.78
C LYS A 86 12.95 3.63 -1.19
N ASN A 87 12.28 3.51 -0.04
CA ASN A 87 12.09 2.23 0.65
C ASN A 87 10.68 1.64 0.47
N ILE A 88 9.92 2.16 -0.49
CA ILE A 88 8.61 1.61 -0.79
C ILE A 88 8.74 0.33 -1.61
N LYS A 89 7.91 -0.65 -1.29
CA LYS A 89 7.71 -1.88 -2.07
C LYS A 89 6.24 -1.98 -2.45
N ILE A 90 5.96 -2.09 -3.73
CA ILE A 90 4.60 -2.13 -4.27
C ILE A 90 4.40 -3.47 -4.96
N PHE A 91 3.36 -4.18 -4.56
CA PHE A 91 2.98 -5.49 -5.08
C PHE A 91 1.54 -5.43 -5.59
N PRO A 92 1.32 -5.21 -6.90
CA PRO A 92 0.00 -5.36 -7.51
C PRO A 92 -0.32 -6.84 -7.67
N ILE A 93 -1.25 -7.33 -6.85
CA ILE A 93 -1.61 -8.75 -6.74
C ILE A 93 -2.91 -8.99 -7.51
N ASN A 94 -2.83 -9.73 -8.62
CA ASN A 94 -4.01 -10.12 -9.39
C ASN A 94 -4.78 -11.22 -8.65
N ILE A 95 -6.07 -10.99 -8.44
CA ILE A 95 -7.01 -11.94 -7.83
C ILE A 95 -8.10 -12.40 -8.81
N GLY A 96 -8.04 -11.95 -10.06
CA GLY A 96 -9.07 -12.16 -11.08
C GLY A 96 -9.05 -13.55 -11.72
N ASN A 97 -8.10 -14.41 -11.38
CA ASN A 97 -7.83 -15.67 -12.10
C ASN A 97 -7.62 -15.45 -13.60
N ASP A 98 -7.04 -14.29 -13.94
CA ASP A 98 -6.79 -13.90 -15.33
C ASP A 98 -5.62 -14.68 -15.91
N ASN A 99 -5.68 -15.01 -17.21
CA ASN A 99 -4.54 -15.59 -17.90
C ASN A 99 -3.46 -14.51 -18.18
N LYS A 100 -2.24 -14.98 -18.48
CA LYS A 100 -1.09 -14.09 -18.72
C LYS A 100 -1.35 -13.07 -19.82
N ASP A 101 -1.98 -13.48 -20.93
CA ASP A 101 -2.21 -12.60 -22.09
C ASP A 101 -3.14 -11.44 -21.74
N LYS A 102 -4.20 -11.69 -20.97
CA LYS A 102 -5.10 -10.64 -20.48
C LYS A 102 -4.39 -9.67 -19.57
N ILE A 103 -3.50 -10.17 -18.70
CA ILE A 103 -2.74 -9.32 -17.77
C ILE A 103 -1.72 -8.48 -18.56
N HIS A 104 -0.97 -9.07 -19.50
CA HIS A 104 -0.05 -8.33 -20.35
C HIS A 104 -0.76 -7.26 -21.15
N LYS A 105 -1.90 -7.61 -21.78
CA LYS A 105 -2.71 -6.62 -22.50
C LYS A 105 -3.20 -5.49 -21.58
N PHE A 106 -3.58 -5.79 -20.35
CA PHE A 106 -3.98 -4.77 -19.38
C PHE A 106 -2.82 -3.80 -19.09
N PHE A 107 -1.60 -4.32 -18.87
CA PHE A 107 -0.41 -3.51 -18.62
C PHE A 107 -0.05 -2.64 -19.84
N GLU A 108 -0.11 -3.20 -21.06
CA GLU A 108 0.08 -2.46 -22.30
C GLU A 108 -0.97 -1.33 -22.47
N ASP A 109 -2.27 -1.67 -22.32
CA ASP A 109 -3.38 -0.74 -22.47
C ASP A 109 -3.31 0.42 -21.44
N THR A 110 -2.75 0.17 -20.26
CA THR A 110 -2.61 1.15 -19.17
C THR A 110 -1.21 1.77 -19.09
N LYS A 111 -0.28 1.38 -19.98
CA LYS A 111 1.10 1.88 -20.03
C LYS A 111 1.85 1.69 -18.71
N ILE A 112 1.70 0.52 -18.08
CA ILE A 112 2.42 0.16 -16.88
C ILE A 112 3.81 -0.34 -17.27
N GLU A 113 4.86 0.30 -16.75
CA GLU A 113 6.26 0.04 -17.11
C GLU A 113 7.12 -0.38 -15.92
N ASN A 114 6.77 0.09 -14.71
CA ASN A 114 7.62 -0.06 -13.52
C ASN A 114 7.14 -1.18 -12.59
N LEU A 115 5.83 -1.49 -12.58
CA LEU A 115 5.26 -2.51 -11.72
C LEU A 115 5.47 -3.92 -12.29
N GLU A 116 5.72 -4.86 -11.39
CA GLU A 116 5.74 -6.29 -11.70
C GLU A 116 4.36 -6.92 -11.39
N ILE A 117 4.09 -8.07 -11.99
CA ILE A 117 2.84 -8.80 -11.82
C ILE A 117 3.00 -9.85 -10.72
N PHE A 118 2.04 -9.87 -9.78
CA PHE A 118 1.95 -10.88 -8.73
C PHE A 118 0.56 -11.52 -8.71
N TYR A 119 0.46 -12.70 -8.10
CA TYR A 119 -0.76 -13.51 -8.10
C TYR A 119 -1.11 -14.00 -6.69
N ASP A 120 -2.39 -13.97 -6.37
CA ASP A 120 -2.97 -14.71 -5.23
C ASP A 120 -3.62 -16.00 -5.75
N ASN A 121 -2.81 -17.02 -6.01
CA ASN A 121 -3.28 -18.29 -6.55
C ASN A 121 -2.75 -19.48 -5.71
N PRO A 122 -3.62 -20.29 -5.05
CA PRO A 122 -5.08 -20.12 -4.99
C PRO A 122 -5.47 -18.86 -4.22
N VAL A 123 -6.66 -18.30 -4.49
CA VAL A 123 -7.14 -17.05 -3.89
C VAL A 123 -7.29 -17.20 -2.37
N THR A 124 -6.19 -16.90 -1.65
CA THR A 124 -6.07 -17.08 -0.19
C THR A 124 -5.98 -15.75 0.53
N LEU A 125 -5.26 -14.78 -0.05
CA LEU A 125 -5.07 -13.46 0.55
C LEU A 125 -6.36 -12.64 0.52
N ALA A 126 -7.14 -12.73 -0.56
CA ALA A 126 -8.44 -12.09 -0.63
C ALA A 126 -9.36 -12.49 0.54
N LYS A 127 -9.37 -13.79 0.91
CA LYS A 127 -10.08 -14.28 2.09
C LYS A 127 -9.42 -13.81 3.39
N LYS A 128 -8.10 -13.97 3.51
CA LYS A 128 -7.33 -13.59 4.70
C LYS A 128 -7.55 -12.13 5.09
N PHE A 129 -7.54 -11.23 4.10
CA PHE A 129 -7.77 -9.81 4.31
C PHE A 129 -9.25 -9.40 4.31
N SER A 130 -10.17 -10.37 4.11
CA SER A 130 -11.61 -10.13 4.02
C SER A 130 -11.95 -9.04 3.01
N LEU A 131 -11.35 -9.15 1.81
CA LEU A 131 -11.57 -8.18 0.75
C LEU A 131 -13.04 -8.18 0.31
N ARG A 132 -13.64 -7.00 0.20
CA ARG A 132 -15.04 -6.82 -0.24
C ARG A 132 -15.16 -6.51 -1.73
N GLY A 133 -14.04 -6.22 -2.38
CA GLY A 133 -13.96 -5.87 -3.79
C GLY A 133 -12.58 -5.42 -4.20
N VAL A 134 -12.44 -5.06 -5.45
CA VAL A 134 -11.22 -4.49 -6.05
C VAL A 134 -11.56 -3.12 -6.67
N PRO A 135 -10.62 -2.17 -6.68
CA PRO A 135 -9.31 -2.28 -6.04
C PRO A 135 -9.41 -2.19 -4.52
N THR A 136 -8.52 -2.88 -3.85
CA THR A 136 -8.29 -2.69 -2.41
C THR A 136 -6.79 -2.62 -2.18
N THR A 137 -6.33 -1.58 -1.52
CA THR A 137 -4.92 -1.39 -1.18
C THR A 137 -4.72 -1.52 0.32
N ILE A 138 -3.74 -2.33 0.73
CA ILE A 138 -3.37 -2.53 2.14
C ILE A 138 -1.94 -2.04 2.31
N ILE A 139 -1.72 -1.21 3.33
CA ILE A 139 -0.44 -0.55 3.57
C ILE A 139 0.16 -1.05 4.88
N PHE A 140 1.40 -1.52 4.80
CA PHE A 140 2.16 -2.07 5.93
C PHE A 140 3.34 -1.18 6.25
N ASN A 141 3.54 -0.96 7.55
CA ASN A 141 4.70 -0.25 8.05
C ASN A 141 5.97 -1.12 8.01
N LYS A 142 7.11 -0.54 8.41
CA LYS A 142 8.41 -1.21 8.45
C LYS A 142 8.48 -2.46 9.33
N ASP A 143 7.57 -2.59 10.30
CA ASP A 143 7.45 -3.79 11.14
C ASP A 143 6.63 -4.91 10.46
N GLY A 144 6.08 -4.67 9.28
CA GLY A 144 5.19 -5.59 8.56
C GLY A 144 3.78 -5.64 9.15
N LYS A 145 3.33 -4.58 9.81
CA LYS A 145 1.97 -4.44 10.36
C LYS A 145 1.12 -3.55 9.48
N GLU A 146 -0.10 -3.99 9.17
CA GLU A 146 -1.07 -3.18 8.45
C GLU A 146 -1.48 -1.98 9.32
N PHE A 147 -1.32 -0.77 8.79
CA PHE A 147 -1.71 0.45 9.48
C PHE A 147 -2.77 1.26 8.72
N ALA A 148 -2.93 0.99 7.43
CA ALA A 148 -3.96 1.66 6.65
C ALA A 148 -4.49 0.77 5.52
N ARG A 149 -5.70 1.10 5.05
CA ARG A 149 -6.37 0.42 3.94
C ARG A 149 -7.15 1.41 3.10
N ILE A 150 -7.11 1.24 1.78
CA ILE A 150 -7.91 2.00 0.81
C ILE A 150 -8.87 1.04 0.13
N MET A 151 -10.17 1.35 0.13
CA MET A 151 -11.23 0.52 -0.45
C MET A 151 -11.85 1.25 -1.65
N GLY A 152 -11.37 0.98 -2.83
CA GLY A 152 -11.68 1.67 -4.09
C GLY A 152 -10.47 2.41 -4.64
N SER A 153 -10.60 2.96 -5.85
CA SER A 153 -9.52 3.66 -6.53
C SER A 153 -9.20 5.03 -5.92
N ILE A 154 -7.92 5.38 -5.96
CA ILE A 154 -7.41 6.73 -5.68
C ILE A 154 -6.37 7.12 -6.71
N ASP A 155 -6.02 8.39 -6.76
CA ASP A 155 -4.79 8.85 -7.41
C ASP A 155 -3.63 8.75 -6.40
N PHE A 156 -2.71 7.81 -6.63
CA PHE A 156 -1.54 7.61 -5.76
C PHE A 156 -0.51 8.74 -5.87
N LEU A 157 -0.65 9.65 -6.85
CA LEU A 157 0.16 10.86 -6.98
C LEU A 157 -0.50 12.08 -6.34
N ASP A 158 -1.70 11.95 -5.77
CA ASP A 158 -2.32 13.01 -4.99
C ASP A 158 -1.35 13.53 -3.92
N LYS A 159 -1.20 14.85 -3.85
CA LYS A 159 -0.23 15.48 -2.96
C LYS A 159 -0.46 15.12 -1.49
N ASN A 160 -1.72 15.03 -1.06
CA ASN A 160 -2.03 14.69 0.33
C ASN A 160 -1.63 13.25 0.64
N PHE A 161 -1.83 12.32 -0.32
CA PHE A 161 -1.37 10.94 -0.19
C PHE A 161 0.14 10.86 -0.11
N ILE A 162 0.86 11.52 -1.03
CA ILE A 162 2.33 11.53 -1.05
C ILE A 162 2.89 12.12 0.25
N ASP A 163 2.40 13.26 0.70
CA ASP A 163 2.90 13.91 1.90
C ASP A 163 2.64 13.08 3.16
N TRP A 164 1.49 12.40 3.21
CA TRP A 164 1.16 11.51 4.31
C TRP A 164 2.00 10.25 4.31
N ILE A 165 2.13 9.56 3.16
CA ILE A 165 2.81 8.26 3.11
C ILE A 165 4.32 8.38 3.33
N LYS A 166 4.93 9.53 3.01
CA LYS A 166 6.35 9.82 3.28
C LYS A 166 6.72 9.69 4.75
N ILE A 167 5.80 9.94 5.66
CA ILE A 167 6.04 9.87 7.11
C ILE A 167 6.40 8.43 7.53
N TYR A 168 5.94 7.44 6.77
CA TYR A 168 6.12 6.01 7.06
C TYR A 168 7.23 5.35 6.23
N ASN A 169 7.85 6.08 5.28
CA ASN A 169 8.87 5.55 4.36
C ASN A 169 10.29 5.48 4.95
#